data_ff186aeaf68367c2d735aa5d9e08694e
#
_entry.id   ff186aeaf68367c2d735aa5d9e08694e
#
_cell.length_a   1.000
_cell.length_b   1.000
_cell.length_c   1.000
_cell.angle_alpha   90.00
_cell.angle_beta   90.00
_cell.angle_gamma   90.00
#
_symmetry.space_group_name_H-M   'P 1'
#
loop_
_entity.id
_entity.type
_entity.pdbx_description
1 polymer ?
#
loop_
_entity_poly.entity_id
_entity_poly.type
_entity_poly.pdbx_seq_one_letter_code
_entity_poly.pdbx_strand_id
1 'polypeptide(L)'
;MQGIIDNLDYLNDGDPNTGNDLGVDGIWLTPIMPSPSYHKYDVTDYYNIDPDFGTLETFDKLVSECHKRGINIILDLVLNHASSQHPYYLKAVEEVEEGNLDGYAQYFEIHPTSYFDSDTQTNYLSHAMACEANFTEEMPEWNLNSEKTREEFAKITKFWLDRGVDGFRLDAVNIF
;
A
#
# COMPACT_ATOMS: atom_id res chain seq x y z
N MET A 1 -14.21 -8.67 2.02
CA MET A 1 -14.71 -8.35 0.65
C MET A 1 -15.99 -9.10 0.28
N GLN A 2 -16.21 -10.35 0.70
CA GLN A 2 -17.45 -11.09 0.36
C GLN A 2 -18.73 -10.33 0.76
N GLY A 3 -18.75 -9.67 1.93
CA GLY A 3 -19.91 -8.88 2.36
C GLY A 3 -20.23 -7.69 1.44
N ILE A 4 -19.23 -7.13 0.76
CA ILE A 4 -19.47 -6.09 -0.27
C ILE A 4 -20.14 -6.73 -1.46
N ILE A 5 -19.60 -7.86 -1.96
CA ILE A 5 -20.17 -8.60 -3.10
C ILE A 5 -21.64 -8.94 -2.88
N ASP A 6 -21.97 -9.40 -1.68
CA ASP A 6 -23.33 -9.85 -1.33
C ASP A 6 -24.33 -8.68 -1.24
N ASN A 7 -23.84 -7.43 -1.19
CA ASN A 7 -24.66 -6.23 -1.03
C ASN A 7 -24.48 -5.22 -2.18
N LEU A 8 -23.87 -5.60 -3.30
CA LEU A 8 -23.64 -4.67 -4.43
C LEU A 8 -24.92 -4.09 -5.00
N ASP A 9 -26.01 -4.86 -5.06
CA ASP A 9 -27.29 -4.38 -5.59
C ASP A 9 -27.92 -3.26 -4.73
N TYR A 10 -27.50 -3.14 -3.46
CA TYR A 10 -27.86 -1.97 -2.63
C TYR A 10 -27.07 -0.72 -3.03
N LEU A 11 -25.82 -0.87 -3.46
CA LEU A 11 -24.97 0.23 -3.89
C LEU A 11 -25.34 0.68 -5.33
N ASN A 12 -25.46 -0.29 -6.23
CA ASN A 12 -25.90 -0.11 -7.61
C ASN A 12 -26.31 -1.48 -8.18
N ASP A 13 -27.53 -1.63 -8.66
CA ASP A 13 -28.03 -2.88 -9.26
C ASP A 13 -27.71 -2.99 -10.76
N GLY A 14 -27.13 -1.95 -11.36
CA GLY A 14 -26.77 -1.88 -12.77
C GLY A 14 -27.91 -1.45 -13.70
N ASP A 15 -29.11 -1.14 -13.17
CA ASP A 15 -30.23 -0.65 -13.94
C ASP A 15 -30.67 0.77 -13.45
N PRO A 16 -30.39 1.83 -14.22
CA PRO A 16 -30.69 3.20 -13.82
C PRO A 16 -32.19 3.51 -13.67
N ASN A 17 -33.08 2.57 -14.03
CA ASN A 17 -34.51 2.78 -13.98
C ASN A 17 -35.20 2.20 -12.74
N THR A 18 -34.51 1.38 -11.95
CA THR A 18 -35.13 0.74 -10.78
C THR A 18 -35.34 1.71 -9.62
N GLY A 19 -34.41 2.64 -9.39
CA GLY A 19 -34.41 3.56 -8.26
C GLY A 19 -34.42 2.89 -6.89
N ASN A 20 -33.93 1.63 -6.80
CA ASN A 20 -33.90 0.80 -5.59
C ASN A 20 -32.55 0.75 -4.93
N ASP A 21 -31.54 1.41 -5.51
CA ASP A 21 -30.15 1.46 -5.05
C ASP A 21 -29.69 2.88 -4.75
N LEU A 22 -28.42 3.04 -4.38
CA LEU A 22 -27.79 4.35 -4.11
C LEU A 22 -27.20 5.02 -5.35
N GLY A 23 -27.14 4.34 -6.49
CA GLY A 23 -26.52 4.85 -7.73
C GLY A 23 -25.03 5.09 -7.61
N VAL A 24 -24.32 4.29 -6.81
CA VAL A 24 -22.85 4.40 -6.60
C VAL A 24 -22.14 3.98 -7.88
N ASP A 25 -21.21 4.81 -8.38
CA ASP A 25 -20.40 4.55 -9.58
C ASP A 25 -18.91 4.29 -9.29
N GLY A 26 -18.52 4.36 -8.03
CA GLY A 26 -17.15 4.01 -7.60
C GLY A 26 -17.07 3.65 -6.13
N ILE A 27 -16.20 2.69 -5.80
CA ILE A 27 -15.88 2.27 -4.44
C ILE A 27 -14.38 2.47 -4.22
N TRP A 28 -14.04 3.25 -3.20
CA TRP A 28 -12.69 3.30 -2.70
C TRP A 28 -12.54 2.33 -1.54
N LEU A 29 -11.56 1.43 -1.67
CA LEU A 29 -11.15 0.51 -0.60
C LEU A 29 -9.94 1.10 0.12
N THR A 30 -10.04 1.28 1.44
CA THR A 30 -8.88 1.50 2.32
C THR A 30 -7.90 0.34 2.17
N PRO A 31 -6.64 0.42 2.69
CA PRO A 31 -5.66 -0.62 2.42
C PRO A 31 -6.17 -2.03 2.71
N ILE A 32 -6.05 -2.93 1.74
CA ILE A 32 -6.50 -4.33 1.78
C ILE A 32 -5.35 -5.33 1.78
N MET A 33 -4.12 -4.83 1.74
CA MET A 33 -2.90 -5.63 1.66
C MET A 33 -2.49 -6.17 3.04
N PRO A 34 -1.71 -7.26 3.12
CA PRO A 34 -1.18 -7.78 4.37
C PRO A 34 -0.45 -6.72 5.19
N SER A 35 -0.79 -6.64 6.46
CA SER A 35 -0.26 -5.66 7.40
C SER A 35 -0.43 -6.14 8.84
N PRO A 36 0.50 -5.86 9.76
CA PRO A 36 0.37 -6.24 11.16
C PRO A 36 -0.65 -5.41 11.94
N SER A 37 -0.99 -4.20 11.46
CA SER A 37 -1.93 -3.32 12.16
C SER A 37 -3.38 -3.50 11.70
N TYR A 38 -4.32 -2.99 12.50
CA TYR A 38 -5.75 -3.03 12.16
C TYR A 38 -6.11 -2.06 11.01
N HIS A 39 -5.38 -0.95 10.87
CA HIS A 39 -5.63 0.08 9.85
C HIS A 39 -5.03 -0.28 8.47
N LYS A 40 -4.10 -1.23 8.43
CA LYS A 40 -3.47 -1.79 7.21
C LYS A 40 -2.61 -0.82 6.39
N TYR A 41 -2.25 0.36 6.91
CA TYR A 41 -1.35 1.29 6.21
C TYR A 41 0.12 0.87 6.26
N ASP A 42 0.56 0.10 7.26
CA ASP A 42 1.92 -0.46 7.36
C ASP A 42 2.02 -1.78 6.58
N VAL A 43 2.08 -1.67 5.26
CA VAL A 43 2.01 -2.80 4.32
C VAL A 43 3.26 -3.67 4.39
N THR A 44 3.06 -5.00 4.47
CA THR A 44 4.14 -6.00 4.42
C THR A 44 4.27 -6.70 3.06
N ASP A 45 3.19 -6.71 2.25
CA ASP A 45 3.17 -7.34 0.92
C ASP A 45 2.19 -6.58 0.02
N TYR A 46 2.70 -5.89 -1.01
CA TYR A 46 1.89 -5.12 -1.95
C TYR A 46 1.22 -5.95 -3.05
N TYR A 47 1.50 -7.26 -3.11
CA TYR A 47 1.01 -8.15 -4.18
C TYR A 47 -0.06 -9.12 -3.70
N ASN A 48 -0.56 -8.95 -2.47
CA ASN A 48 -1.51 -9.89 -1.89
C ASN A 48 -2.66 -9.17 -1.17
N ILE A 49 -3.64 -9.96 -0.76
CA ILE A 49 -4.78 -9.52 0.06
C ILE A 49 -4.58 -10.03 1.49
N ASP A 50 -4.83 -9.16 2.47
CA ASP A 50 -4.83 -9.54 3.88
C ASP A 50 -5.88 -10.64 4.12
N PRO A 51 -5.52 -11.73 4.83
CA PRO A 51 -6.44 -12.84 5.11
C PRO A 51 -7.77 -12.42 5.77
N ASP A 52 -7.79 -11.32 6.53
CA ASP A 52 -9.01 -10.79 7.15
C ASP A 52 -10.04 -10.32 6.10
N PHE A 53 -9.58 -9.97 4.90
CA PHE A 53 -10.43 -9.48 3.81
C PHE A 53 -10.75 -10.54 2.75
N GLY A 54 -9.97 -11.63 2.68
CA GLY A 54 -10.16 -12.74 1.76
C GLY A 54 -8.90 -13.07 0.97
N THR A 55 -9.06 -13.35 -0.32
CA THR A 55 -8.00 -13.79 -1.23
C THR A 55 -8.00 -12.96 -2.51
N LEU A 56 -6.96 -13.13 -3.34
CA LEU A 56 -6.91 -12.53 -4.68
C LEU A 56 -8.11 -12.95 -5.54
N GLU A 57 -8.57 -14.21 -5.44
CA GLU A 57 -9.76 -14.68 -6.17
C GLU A 57 -11.04 -13.98 -5.69
N THR A 58 -11.15 -13.72 -4.37
CA THR A 58 -12.28 -12.96 -3.82
C THR A 58 -12.24 -11.51 -4.31
N PHE A 59 -11.06 -10.93 -4.43
CA PHE A 59 -10.88 -9.58 -4.99
C PHE A 59 -11.23 -9.53 -6.48
N ASP A 60 -10.72 -10.47 -7.28
CA ASP A 60 -11.02 -10.55 -8.72
C ASP A 60 -12.54 -10.70 -8.95
N LYS A 61 -13.24 -11.47 -8.09
CA LYS A 61 -14.69 -11.57 -8.10
C LYS A 61 -15.36 -10.24 -7.77
N LEU A 62 -14.88 -9.52 -6.74
CA LEU A 62 -15.42 -8.20 -6.37
C LEU A 62 -15.32 -7.23 -7.56
N VAL A 63 -14.14 -7.12 -8.18
CA VAL A 63 -13.90 -6.26 -9.34
C VAL A 63 -14.86 -6.63 -10.48
N SER A 64 -14.96 -7.92 -10.83
CA SER A 64 -15.84 -8.38 -11.88
C SER A 64 -17.31 -8.05 -11.61
N GLU A 65 -17.79 -8.23 -10.38
CA GLU A 65 -19.18 -7.95 -10.01
C GLU A 65 -19.47 -6.44 -9.95
N CYS A 66 -18.49 -5.63 -9.56
CA CYS A 66 -18.56 -4.16 -9.60
C CYS A 66 -18.66 -3.66 -11.05
N HIS A 67 -17.79 -4.12 -11.94
CA HIS A 67 -17.78 -3.71 -13.33
C HIS A 67 -19.06 -4.07 -14.08
N LYS A 68 -19.70 -5.21 -13.78
CA LYS A 68 -21.01 -5.59 -14.35
C LYS A 68 -22.10 -4.58 -14.03
N ARG A 69 -21.94 -3.82 -12.92
CA ARG A 69 -22.88 -2.81 -12.42
C ARG A 69 -22.46 -1.38 -12.75
N GLY A 70 -21.36 -1.19 -13.48
CA GLY A 70 -20.80 0.13 -13.76
C GLY A 70 -20.13 0.79 -12.55
N ILE A 71 -19.70 0.02 -11.55
CA ILE A 71 -18.99 0.50 -10.36
C ILE A 71 -17.49 0.34 -10.58
N ASN A 72 -16.75 1.44 -10.47
CA ASN A 72 -15.28 1.45 -10.53
C ASN A 72 -14.67 1.10 -9.17
N ILE A 73 -13.49 0.48 -9.16
CA ILE A 73 -12.72 0.16 -7.95
C ILE A 73 -11.47 1.02 -7.86
N ILE A 74 -11.36 1.76 -6.76
CA ILE A 74 -10.19 2.57 -6.40
C ILE A 74 -9.51 1.92 -5.21
N LEU A 75 -8.21 1.64 -5.32
CA LEU A 75 -7.41 1.16 -4.19
C LEU A 75 -6.63 2.28 -3.52
N ASP A 76 -6.46 2.15 -2.22
CA ASP A 76 -5.48 2.95 -1.49
C ASP A 76 -4.07 2.45 -1.82
N LEU A 77 -3.19 3.35 -2.23
CA LEU A 77 -1.80 3.05 -2.55
C LEU A 77 -0.88 3.81 -1.58
N VAL A 78 -0.27 3.07 -0.67
CA VAL A 78 0.64 3.62 0.34
C VAL A 78 2.03 3.71 -0.25
N LEU A 79 2.38 4.90 -0.79
CA LEU A 79 3.67 5.16 -1.44
C LEU A 79 4.73 5.69 -0.48
N ASN A 80 4.32 6.32 0.62
CA ASN A 80 5.23 7.02 1.51
C ASN A 80 6.09 6.06 2.34
N HIS A 81 5.50 5.01 2.88
CA HIS A 81 6.14 4.11 3.83
C HIS A 81 5.70 2.65 3.64
N ALA A 82 6.44 1.75 4.26
CA ALA A 82 6.06 0.34 4.40
C ALA A 82 5.96 -0.03 5.89
N SER A 83 5.66 -1.29 6.19
CA SER A 83 5.88 -1.85 7.52
C SER A 83 7.37 -2.08 7.78
N SER A 84 7.82 -1.91 9.03
CA SER A 84 9.14 -2.40 9.48
C SER A 84 9.29 -3.92 9.36
N GLN A 85 8.18 -4.65 9.14
CA GLN A 85 8.16 -6.08 8.85
C GLN A 85 8.16 -6.40 7.35
N HIS A 86 8.22 -5.39 6.46
CA HIS A 86 8.30 -5.61 5.02
C HIS A 86 9.61 -6.34 4.67
N PRO A 87 9.57 -7.40 3.83
CA PRO A 87 10.77 -8.20 3.51
C PRO A 87 11.94 -7.39 2.97
N TYR A 88 11.69 -6.33 2.20
CA TYR A 88 12.75 -5.45 1.69
C TYR A 88 13.38 -4.64 2.81
N TYR A 89 12.57 -4.17 3.78
CA TYR A 89 13.10 -3.42 4.91
C TYR A 89 13.97 -4.30 5.82
N LEU A 90 13.52 -5.52 6.11
CA LEU A 90 14.31 -6.48 6.90
C LEU A 90 15.68 -6.75 6.26
N LYS A 91 15.70 -6.91 4.92
CA LYS A 91 16.96 -7.07 4.18
C LYS A 91 17.81 -5.79 4.18
N ALA A 92 17.17 -4.62 4.08
CA ALA A 92 17.88 -3.34 4.17
C ALA A 92 18.58 -3.18 5.52
N VAL A 93 17.93 -3.59 6.62
CA VAL A 93 18.53 -3.57 7.97
C VAL A 93 19.77 -4.49 8.03
N GLU A 94 19.66 -5.73 7.55
CA GLU A 94 20.78 -6.68 7.49
C GLU A 94 21.95 -6.11 6.68
N GLU A 95 21.68 -5.55 5.49
CA GLU A 95 22.70 -4.95 4.62
C GLU A 95 23.40 -3.74 5.26
N VAL A 96 22.64 -2.88 5.96
CA VAL A 96 23.19 -1.71 6.68
C VAL A 96 24.13 -2.15 7.80
N GLU A 97 23.79 -3.22 8.55
CA GLU A 97 24.66 -3.78 9.58
C GLU A 97 25.98 -4.32 9.01
N GLU A 98 25.94 -4.85 7.77
CA GLU A 98 27.11 -5.32 7.03
C GLU A 98 27.90 -4.19 6.34
N GLY A 99 27.37 -2.95 6.37
CA GLY A 99 27.97 -1.78 5.72
C GLY A 99 27.69 -1.70 4.21
N ASN A 100 26.72 -2.47 3.71
CA ASN A 100 26.29 -2.44 2.31
C ASN A 100 25.09 -1.49 2.15
N LEU A 101 25.25 -0.40 1.40
CA LEU A 101 24.20 0.56 1.10
C LEU A 101 23.71 0.49 -0.37
N ASP A 102 24.25 -0.42 -1.18
CA ASP A 102 23.96 -0.50 -2.62
C ASP A 102 22.85 -1.50 -2.96
N GLY A 103 22.32 -2.22 -1.97
CA GLY A 103 21.30 -3.25 -2.10
C GLY A 103 19.87 -2.77 -1.81
N TYR A 104 19.23 -3.46 -0.84
CA TYR A 104 17.88 -3.14 -0.38
C TYR A 104 17.82 -1.82 0.41
N ALA A 105 18.93 -1.37 0.99
CA ALA A 105 19.02 -0.08 1.65
C ALA A 105 18.60 1.08 0.72
N GLN A 106 18.81 0.96 -0.59
CA GLN A 106 18.41 1.99 -1.57
C GLN A 106 16.90 2.15 -1.75
N TYR A 107 16.09 1.22 -1.29
CA TYR A 107 14.64 1.33 -1.36
C TYR A 107 14.06 2.29 -0.31
N PHE A 108 14.81 2.60 0.76
CA PHE A 108 14.33 3.37 1.91
C PHE A 108 15.14 4.64 2.13
N GLU A 109 14.54 5.62 2.82
CA GLU A 109 15.23 6.86 3.23
C GLU A 109 16.17 6.58 4.41
N ILE A 110 17.27 5.86 4.14
CA ILE A 110 18.31 5.47 5.10
C ILE A 110 19.51 6.39 4.97
N HIS A 111 19.83 7.09 6.05
CA HIS A 111 20.90 8.07 6.12
C HIS A 111 21.72 7.92 7.41
N PRO A 112 22.94 8.50 7.48
CA PRO A 112 23.64 8.64 8.75
C PRO A 112 22.75 9.33 9.79
N THR A 113 22.83 8.90 11.05
CA THR A 113 22.01 9.47 12.14
C THR A 113 22.18 10.99 12.30
N SER A 114 23.35 11.52 11.92
CA SER A 114 23.64 12.95 11.89
C SER A 114 22.91 13.74 10.79
N TYR A 115 22.28 13.06 9.84
CA TYR A 115 21.49 13.68 8.79
C TYR A 115 20.16 14.23 9.32
N PHE A 116 19.58 13.54 10.28
CA PHE A 116 18.28 13.89 10.85
C PHE A 116 18.42 14.93 11.98
N ASP A 117 17.49 15.87 12.04
CA ASP A 117 17.36 16.76 13.18
C ASP A 117 16.61 16.08 14.35
N SER A 118 16.53 16.78 15.49
CA SER A 118 15.89 16.24 16.71
C SER A 118 14.37 16.05 16.58
N ASP A 119 13.74 16.62 15.57
CA ASP A 119 12.29 16.63 15.40
C ASP A 119 11.84 15.58 14.36
N THR A 120 12.79 15.02 13.59
CA THR A 120 12.54 13.96 12.62
C THR A 120 12.39 12.61 13.33
N GLN A 121 11.25 11.94 13.14
CA GLN A 121 11.08 10.58 13.62
C GLN A 121 11.87 9.60 12.75
N THR A 122 12.62 8.73 13.41
CA THR A 122 13.49 7.77 12.72
C THR A 122 13.44 6.40 13.38
N ASN A 123 13.59 5.36 12.58
CA ASN A 123 13.89 4.01 13.05
C ASN A 123 15.42 3.82 13.04
N TYR A 124 16.02 3.60 14.19
CA TYR A 124 17.46 3.39 14.31
C TYR A 124 17.86 1.99 13.88
N LEU A 125 18.70 1.89 12.85
CA LEU A 125 19.20 0.62 12.29
C LEU A 125 20.53 0.23 12.93
N SER A 126 21.35 1.22 13.29
CA SER A 126 22.64 1.05 13.97
C SER A 126 23.03 2.33 14.69
N HIS A 127 24.17 2.33 15.37
CA HIS A 127 24.69 3.56 16.00
C HIS A 127 25.00 4.69 15.03
N ALA A 128 25.13 4.39 13.74
CA ALA A 128 25.54 5.35 12.72
C ALA A 128 24.46 5.61 11.64
N MET A 129 23.44 4.76 11.52
CA MET A 129 22.44 4.82 10.45
C MET A 129 21.03 4.74 11.02
N ALA A 130 20.11 5.50 10.42
CA ALA A 130 18.68 5.47 10.70
C ALA A 130 17.88 5.58 9.41
N CYS A 131 16.64 5.11 9.45
CA CYS A 131 15.64 5.29 8.42
C CYS A 131 14.63 6.35 8.85
N GLU A 132 14.23 7.25 7.97
CA GLU A 132 13.12 8.16 8.22
C GLU A 132 11.82 7.38 8.42
N ALA A 133 10.97 7.86 9.35
CA ALA A 133 9.74 7.17 9.74
C ALA A 133 8.72 8.19 10.31
N ASN A 134 8.22 9.07 9.46
CA ASN A 134 7.44 10.25 9.86
C ASN A 134 6.15 9.96 10.63
N PHE A 135 5.56 8.77 10.50
CA PHE A 135 4.34 8.41 11.22
C PHE A 135 4.65 7.70 12.54
N THR A 136 5.37 6.60 12.48
CA THR A 136 5.84 5.83 13.65
C THR A 136 7.12 5.08 13.27
N GLU A 137 7.90 4.65 14.27
CA GLU A 137 9.11 3.85 14.05
C GLU A 137 8.85 2.55 13.26
N GLU A 138 7.62 2.02 13.29
CA GLU A 138 7.22 0.83 12.55
C GLU A 138 6.89 1.10 11.08
N MET A 139 6.92 2.37 10.63
CA MET A 139 6.58 2.78 9.28
C MET A 139 7.76 3.47 8.57
N PRO A 140 8.84 2.73 8.22
CA PRO A 140 9.99 3.26 7.50
C PRO A 140 9.60 3.78 6.11
N GLU A 141 10.14 4.94 5.74
CA GLU A 141 9.80 5.61 4.49
C GLU A 141 10.53 5.03 3.29
N TRP A 142 9.80 4.89 2.18
CA TRP A 142 10.36 4.55 0.89
C TRP A 142 11.15 5.73 0.31
N ASN A 143 12.32 5.45 -0.23
CA ASN A 143 13.07 6.44 -1.01
C ASN A 143 12.49 6.55 -2.43
N LEU A 144 11.59 7.48 -2.65
CA LEU A 144 11.00 7.73 -3.98
C LEU A 144 11.97 8.39 -4.97
N ASN A 145 13.12 8.90 -4.50
CA ASN A 145 14.21 9.37 -5.37
C ASN A 145 15.00 8.19 -5.98
N SER A 146 14.93 7.01 -5.38
CA SER A 146 15.56 5.79 -5.91
C SER A 146 14.81 5.29 -7.15
N GLU A 147 15.55 5.02 -8.23
CA GLU A 147 15.01 4.39 -9.43
C GLU A 147 14.42 3.01 -9.14
N LYS A 148 15.11 2.21 -8.31
CA LYS A 148 14.66 0.88 -7.87
C LYS A 148 13.27 0.93 -7.22
N THR A 149 13.05 1.91 -6.34
CA THR A 149 11.76 2.10 -5.65
C THR A 149 10.66 2.45 -6.64
N ARG A 150 10.92 3.39 -7.54
CA ARG A 150 9.95 3.78 -8.59
C ARG A 150 9.61 2.62 -9.53
N GLU A 151 10.61 1.83 -9.93
CA GLU A 151 10.38 0.62 -10.74
C GLU A 151 9.52 -0.41 -10.01
N GLU A 152 9.73 -0.59 -8.70
CA GLU A 152 8.93 -1.52 -7.90
C GLU A 152 7.49 -1.04 -7.79
N PHE A 153 7.25 0.25 -7.51
CA PHE A 153 5.89 0.78 -7.49
C PHE A 153 5.21 0.77 -8.88
N ALA A 154 5.97 0.89 -9.95
CA ALA A 154 5.44 0.68 -11.31
C ALA A 154 4.96 -0.76 -11.53
N LYS A 155 5.65 -1.76 -10.99
CA LYS A 155 5.21 -3.18 -11.02
C LYS A 155 3.98 -3.40 -10.14
N ILE A 156 3.97 -2.83 -8.93
CA ILE A 156 2.83 -2.91 -8.00
C ILE A 156 1.57 -2.32 -8.65
N THR A 157 1.66 -1.11 -9.18
CA THR A 157 0.54 -0.46 -9.88
C THR A 157 0.06 -1.28 -11.06
N LYS A 158 0.99 -1.77 -11.90
CA LYS A 158 0.65 -2.64 -13.02
C LYS A 158 -0.05 -3.92 -12.57
N PHE A 159 0.40 -4.58 -11.51
CA PHE A 159 -0.21 -5.79 -10.96
C PHE A 159 -1.69 -5.59 -10.63
N TRP A 160 -2.05 -4.46 -9.98
CA TRP A 160 -3.42 -4.16 -9.62
C TRP A 160 -4.27 -3.69 -10.80
N LEU A 161 -3.69 -2.91 -11.74
CA LEU A 161 -4.37 -2.52 -12.98
C LEU A 161 -4.69 -3.75 -13.85
N ASP A 162 -3.76 -4.70 -13.97
CA ASP A 162 -3.99 -5.95 -14.71
C ASP A 162 -5.11 -6.81 -14.08
N ARG A 163 -5.44 -6.62 -12.79
CA ARG A 163 -6.57 -7.22 -12.08
C ARG A 163 -7.87 -6.43 -12.20
N GLY A 164 -7.87 -5.32 -12.91
CA GLY A 164 -9.04 -4.50 -13.18
C GLY A 164 -9.32 -3.39 -12.18
N VAL A 165 -8.34 -3.00 -11.39
CA VAL A 165 -8.43 -1.75 -10.59
C VAL A 165 -8.49 -0.57 -11.53
N ASP A 166 -9.43 0.36 -11.30
CA ASP A 166 -9.68 1.51 -12.18
C ASP A 166 -8.84 2.74 -11.79
N GLY A 167 -8.33 2.78 -10.57
CA GLY A 167 -7.50 3.88 -10.11
C GLY A 167 -6.96 3.70 -8.69
N PHE A 168 -6.19 4.68 -8.25
CA PHE A 168 -5.57 4.69 -6.93
C PHE A 168 -5.83 6.00 -6.19
N ARG A 169 -6.07 5.89 -4.89
CA ARG A 169 -5.95 7.00 -3.95
C ARG A 169 -4.55 6.95 -3.34
N LEU A 170 -3.78 8.01 -3.54
CA LEU A 170 -2.43 8.10 -2.98
C LEU A 170 -2.50 8.57 -1.54
N ASP A 171 -1.97 7.75 -0.63
CA ASP A 171 -1.86 8.12 0.78
C ASP A 171 -0.68 9.05 1.02
N ALA A 172 -0.80 9.93 2.03
CA ALA A 172 0.27 10.79 2.54
C ALA A 172 0.99 11.65 1.48
N VAL A 173 0.33 12.00 0.38
CA VAL A 173 0.91 12.71 -0.78
C VAL A 173 1.53 14.07 -0.46
N ASN A 174 1.27 14.63 0.69
CA ASN A 174 1.84 15.90 1.15
C ASN A 174 3.16 15.75 1.92
N ILE A 175 3.66 14.52 2.10
CA ILE A 175 4.90 14.22 2.84
C ILE A 175 6.05 13.96 1.86
N PHE A 176 5.80 13.39 0.67
CA PHE A 176 6.81 13.09 -0.35
C PHE A 176 6.73 13.98 -1.58
#